data_22f8b83932f44f1954aa5635bf4d8fbb
#
_entry.id   22f8b83932f44f1954aa5635bf4d8fbb
#
_cell.length_a   1.000
_cell.length_b   1.000
_cell.length_c   1.000
_cell.angle_alpha   90.00
_cell.angle_beta   90.00
_cell.angle_gamma   90.00
#
_symmetry.space_group_name_H-M   'P 1'
#
loop_
_entity.id
_entity.type
_entity.pdbx_description
1 polymer ?
#
loop_
_entity_poly.entity_id
_entity_poly.type
_entity_poly.pdbx_seq_one_letter_code
_entity_poly.pdbx_strand_id
1 'polypeptide(L)'
;MSKVKIKNVNEKTIKEKFWVWCAIISMTVYVVWRIFFTVPDHNIYGWVATICGIFLVAAETISMLEGTEHFTRLRRKSIPEKPVLPLDWFPDVDVFIATHNESADLLYKTVNGCKHMRYPDRKKVHIYLCDDSNRPEVAALARKMGVGYFGMEENKLAKAGNLNHALS
;
A
#
# COMPACT_ATOMS: atom_id res chain seq x y z
N MET A 1 23.96 0.84 -28.51
CA MET A 1 23.25 -0.25 -27.82
C MET A 1 24.03 -0.64 -26.58
N SER A 2 23.65 -0.14 -25.41
CA SER A 2 24.32 -0.43 -24.13
C SER A 2 23.82 -1.79 -23.64
N LYS A 3 24.74 -2.77 -23.51
CA LYS A 3 24.45 -4.07 -22.90
C LYS A 3 24.12 -3.87 -21.43
N VAL A 4 22.82 -3.96 -21.08
CA VAL A 4 22.37 -4.04 -19.69
C VAL A 4 22.98 -5.33 -19.11
N LYS A 5 23.95 -5.20 -18.19
CA LYS A 5 24.49 -6.31 -17.41
C LYS A 5 23.32 -6.92 -16.61
N ILE A 6 22.86 -8.08 -17.01
CA ILE A 6 21.97 -8.93 -16.20
C ILE A 6 22.79 -9.39 -15.00
N LYS A 7 22.70 -8.66 -13.91
CA LYS A 7 23.35 -8.98 -12.65
C LYS A 7 22.73 -10.27 -12.12
N ASN A 8 23.56 -11.27 -11.84
CA ASN A 8 23.24 -12.63 -11.41
C ASN A 8 21.95 -12.73 -10.57
N VAL A 9 20.87 -13.11 -11.21
CA VAL A 9 19.54 -13.36 -10.57
C VAL A 9 19.64 -14.44 -9.49
N ASN A 10 20.57 -15.41 -9.64
CA ASN A 10 20.76 -16.54 -8.73
C ASN A 10 21.30 -16.14 -7.34
N GLU A 11 22.31 -15.26 -7.27
CA GLU A 11 22.89 -14.85 -5.96
C GLU A 11 21.91 -14.04 -5.11
N LYS A 12 21.14 -13.16 -5.75
CA LYS A 12 20.11 -12.38 -5.05
C LYS A 12 19.02 -13.29 -4.49
N THR A 13 18.63 -14.32 -5.23
CA THR A 13 17.63 -15.30 -4.82
C THR A 13 18.09 -16.14 -3.63
N ILE A 14 19.36 -16.52 -3.55
CA ILE A 14 19.91 -17.30 -2.43
C ILE A 14 19.93 -16.46 -1.15
N LYS A 15 20.41 -15.22 -1.21
CA LYS A 15 20.39 -14.27 -0.06
C LYS A 15 18.98 -13.99 0.43
N GLU A 16 18.04 -13.77 -0.48
CA GLU A 16 16.63 -13.55 -0.12
C GLU A 16 16.02 -14.78 0.57
N LYS A 17 16.32 -15.97 0.12
CA LYS A 17 15.89 -17.23 0.77
C LYS A 17 16.47 -17.37 2.16
N PHE A 18 17.76 -17.09 2.34
CA PHE A 18 18.42 -17.15 3.64
C PHE A 18 17.73 -16.24 4.67
N TRP A 19 17.49 -14.97 4.32
CA TRP A 19 16.85 -14.04 5.24
C TRP A 19 15.40 -14.40 5.59
N VAL A 20 14.65 -14.96 4.65
CA VAL A 20 13.30 -15.46 4.92
C VAL A 20 13.33 -16.63 5.89
N TRP A 21 14.27 -17.59 5.74
CA TRP A 21 14.42 -18.69 6.68
C TRP A 21 14.84 -18.20 8.07
N CYS A 22 15.76 -17.25 8.16
CA CYS A 22 16.13 -16.62 9.44
C CYS A 22 14.91 -15.97 10.12
N ALA A 23 14.08 -15.26 9.36
CA ALA A 23 12.86 -14.66 9.90
C ALA A 23 11.86 -15.71 10.40
N ILE A 24 11.60 -16.78 9.63
CA ILE A 24 10.69 -17.86 10.03
C ILE A 24 11.20 -18.57 11.30
N ILE A 25 12.49 -18.87 11.37
CA ILE A 25 13.09 -19.51 12.54
C ILE A 25 12.96 -18.61 13.78
N SER A 26 13.31 -17.34 13.67
CA SER A 26 13.21 -16.39 14.79
C SER A 26 11.77 -16.18 15.24
N MET A 27 10.81 -16.12 14.34
CA MET A 27 9.37 -16.07 14.66
C MET A 27 8.92 -17.33 15.39
N THR A 28 9.34 -18.51 14.94
CA THR A 28 8.99 -19.78 15.58
C THR A 28 9.55 -19.84 17.00
N VAL A 29 10.83 -19.48 17.18
CA VAL A 29 11.47 -19.43 18.50
C VAL A 29 10.74 -18.45 19.42
N TYR A 30 10.37 -17.28 18.91
CA TYR A 30 9.62 -16.27 19.66
C TYR A 30 8.25 -16.80 20.12
N VAL A 31 7.47 -17.43 19.25
CA VAL A 31 6.13 -17.95 19.58
C VAL A 31 6.25 -19.06 20.63
N VAL A 32 7.22 -19.97 20.48
CA VAL A 32 7.48 -21.02 21.48
C VAL A 32 7.81 -20.41 22.83
N TRP A 33 8.73 -19.43 22.87
CA TRP A 33 9.06 -18.72 24.10
C TRP A 33 7.83 -18.02 24.72
N ARG A 34 6.99 -17.36 23.90
CA ARG A 34 5.77 -16.70 24.35
C ARG A 34 4.81 -17.67 25.04
N ILE A 35 4.58 -18.84 24.42
CA ILE A 35 3.65 -19.85 24.97
C ILE A 35 4.14 -20.38 26.33
N PHE A 36 5.42 -20.72 26.44
CA PHE A 36 5.94 -21.40 27.61
C PHE A 36 6.35 -20.46 28.77
N PHE A 37 6.72 -19.21 28.47
CA PHE A 37 7.33 -18.34 29.49
C PHE A 37 6.53 -17.06 29.75
N THR A 38 5.53 -16.69 28.95
CA THR A 38 4.88 -15.40 29.09
C THR A 38 3.36 -15.45 29.24
N VAL A 39 2.73 -16.60 29.04
CA VAL A 39 1.30 -16.78 29.37
C VAL A 39 1.17 -16.80 30.90
N PRO A 40 0.35 -15.90 31.50
CA PRO A 40 0.21 -15.81 32.95
C PRO A 40 -0.37 -17.10 33.55
N ASP A 41 0.23 -17.59 34.63
CA ASP A 41 -0.32 -18.73 35.39
C ASP A 41 -1.59 -18.29 36.11
N HIS A 42 -2.68 -19.05 35.94
CA HIS A 42 -3.99 -18.78 36.56
C HIS A 42 -3.95 -18.86 38.10
N ASN A 43 -3.04 -19.65 38.66
CA ASN A 43 -2.89 -19.78 40.13
C ASN A 43 -2.29 -18.51 40.75
N ILE A 44 -1.48 -17.75 39.99
CA ILE A 44 -0.81 -16.52 40.45
C ILE A 44 -1.59 -15.29 40.07
N TYR A 45 -2.05 -15.22 38.81
CA TYR A 45 -2.61 -13.99 38.19
C TYR A 45 -4.14 -14.07 37.95
N GLY A 46 -4.76 -15.22 38.16
CA GLY A 46 -6.17 -15.46 37.93
C GLY A 46 -6.54 -15.79 36.48
N TRP A 47 -7.73 -16.36 36.30
CA TRP A 47 -8.21 -16.84 35.00
C TRP A 47 -8.33 -15.74 33.94
N VAL A 48 -8.71 -14.52 34.32
CA VAL A 48 -8.85 -13.41 33.37
C VAL A 48 -7.51 -13.09 32.72
N ALA A 49 -6.45 -12.99 33.50
CA ALA A 49 -5.10 -12.70 32.98
C ALA A 49 -4.60 -13.83 32.06
N THR A 50 -4.85 -15.09 32.42
CA THR A 50 -4.47 -16.24 31.60
C THR A 50 -5.21 -16.23 30.25
N ILE A 51 -6.53 -16.02 30.27
CA ILE A 51 -7.34 -15.96 29.04
C ILE A 51 -6.86 -14.81 28.14
N CYS A 52 -6.65 -13.61 28.68
CA CYS A 52 -6.12 -12.48 27.94
C CYS A 52 -4.74 -12.77 27.35
N GLY A 53 -3.85 -13.45 28.10
CA GLY A 53 -2.54 -13.86 27.63
C GLY A 53 -2.61 -14.85 26.46
N ILE A 54 -3.54 -15.82 26.51
CA ILE A 54 -3.76 -16.76 25.39
C ILE A 54 -4.27 -16.03 24.15
N PHE A 55 -5.23 -15.13 24.28
CA PHE A 55 -5.74 -14.35 23.16
C PHE A 55 -4.65 -13.47 22.54
N LEU A 56 -3.78 -12.87 23.36
CA LEU A 56 -2.66 -12.06 22.88
C LEU A 56 -1.68 -12.89 22.06
N VAL A 57 -1.27 -14.06 22.56
CA VAL A 57 -0.38 -14.98 21.84
C VAL A 57 -1.00 -15.46 20.53
N ALA A 58 -2.30 -15.74 20.53
CA ALA A 58 -3.03 -16.13 19.33
C ALA A 58 -3.02 -15.00 18.27
N ALA A 59 -3.33 -13.76 18.68
CA ALA A 59 -3.29 -12.60 17.80
C ALA A 59 -1.89 -12.34 17.21
N GLU A 60 -0.85 -12.42 18.04
CA GLU A 60 0.56 -12.30 17.59
C GLU A 60 0.93 -13.40 16.60
N THR A 61 0.50 -14.62 16.84
CA THR A 61 0.77 -15.77 15.95
C THR A 61 0.10 -15.57 14.58
N ILE A 62 -1.17 -15.12 14.57
CA ILE A 62 -1.89 -14.82 13.32
C ILE A 62 -1.18 -13.71 12.55
N SER A 63 -0.78 -12.62 13.20
CA SER A 63 -0.04 -11.52 12.55
C SER A 63 1.29 -11.97 11.95
N MET A 64 2.00 -12.88 12.60
CA MET A 64 3.24 -13.47 12.07
C MET A 64 2.98 -14.37 10.85
N LEU A 65 1.90 -15.14 10.84
CA LEU A 65 1.49 -15.94 9.69
C LEU A 65 1.14 -15.06 8.49
N GLU A 66 0.38 -13.99 8.70
CA GLU A 66 0.07 -13.00 7.66
C GLU A 66 1.34 -12.34 7.10
N GLY A 67 2.27 -11.94 7.97
CA GLY A 67 3.57 -11.39 7.56
C GLY A 67 4.36 -12.39 6.71
N THR A 68 4.39 -13.67 7.10
CA THR A 68 5.08 -14.73 6.36
C THR A 68 4.42 -14.96 4.99
N GLU A 69 3.10 -14.95 4.90
CA GLU A 69 2.37 -15.04 3.64
C GLU A 69 2.69 -13.85 2.73
N HIS A 70 2.69 -12.64 3.27
CA HIS A 70 3.04 -11.43 2.52
C HIS A 70 4.45 -11.53 1.91
N PHE A 71 5.46 -11.93 2.70
CA PHE A 71 6.83 -12.13 2.20
C PHE A 71 6.91 -13.23 1.14
N THR A 72 6.16 -14.32 1.28
CA THR A 72 6.13 -15.39 0.27
C THR A 72 5.46 -14.93 -1.02
N ARG A 73 4.42 -14.12 -0.95
CA ARG A 73 3.78 -13.52 -2.13
C ARG A 73 4.71 -12.54 -2.84
N LEU A 74 5.40 -11.67 -2.11
CA LEU A 74 6.39 -10.75 -2.69
C LEU A 74 7.54 -11.47 -3.41
N ARG A 75 7.88 -12.69 -2.99
CA ARG A 75 8.88 -13.53 -3.65
C ARG A 75 8.41 -14.18 -4.94
N ARG A 76 7.10 -14.37 -5.12
CA ARG A 76 6.54 -14.92 -6.36
C ARG A 76 6.57 -13.88 -7.45
N LYS A 77 7.75 -13.58 -7.95
CA LYS A 77 7.96 -12.66 -9.08
C LYS A 77 7.70 -13.37 -10.42
N SER A 78 6.47 -13.74 -10.69
CA SER A 78 6.05 -13.85 -12.08
C SER A 78 5.53 -12.48 -12.49
N ILE A 79 6.37 -11.67 -13.10
CA ILE A 79 5.90 -10.47 -13.78
C ILE A 79 5.26 -11.00 -15.07
N PRO A 80 3.94 -10.92 -15.24
CA PRO A 80 3.31 -11.34 -16.48
C PRO A 80 3.90 -10.50 -17.62
N GLU A 81 4.10 -11.11 -18.77
CA GLU A 81 4.47 -10.38 -19.96
C GLU A 81 3.41 -9.32 -20.25
N LYS A 82 3.87 -8.13 -20.63
CA LYS A 82 2.94 -7.06 -20.99
C LYS A 82 2.14 -7.50 -22.20
N PRO A 83 0.81 -7.47 -22.14
CA PRO A 83 0.00 -7.80 -23.29
C PRO A 83 0.30 -6.83 -24.44
N VAL A 84 0.54 -7.35 -25.62
CA VAL A 84 0.64 -6.56 -26.84
C VAL A 84 -0.77 -6.37 -27.36
N LEU A 85 -1.41 -5.28 -26.94
CA LEU A 85 -2.78 -4.94 -27.31
C LEU A 85 -2.78 -3.68 -28.20
N PRO A 86 -3.75 -3.55 -29.12
CA PRO A 86 -3.99 -2.31 -29.84
C PRO A 86 -4.28 -1.14 -28.87
N LEU A 87 -3.90 0.10 -29.23
CA LEU A 87 -4.04 1.26 -28.34
C LEU A 87 -5.50 1.55 -27.95
N ASP A 88 -6.43 1.28 -28.83
CA ASP A 88 -7.86 1.42 -28.62
C ASP A 88 -8.45 0.48 -27.57
N TRP A 89 -7.78 -0.66 -27.31
CA TRP A 89 -8.21 -1.66 -26.32
C TRP A 89 -7.87 -1.26 -24.87
N PHE A 90 -6.96 -0.29 -24.69
CA PHE A 90 -6.65 0.20 -23.35
C PHE A 90 -7.82 1.06 -22.83
N PRO A 91 -8.34 0.81 -21.62
CA PRO A 91 -9.44 1.58 -21.05
C PRO A 91 -9.01 3.01 -20.71
N ASP A 92 -10.00 3.89 -20.53
CA ASP A 92 -9.77 5.16 -19.84
C ASP A 92 -9.48 4.91 -18.37
N VAL A 93 -8.62 5.73 -17.78
CA VAL A 93 -8.16 5.60 -16.39
C VAL A 93 -8.30 6.93 -15.70
N ASP A 94 -9.14 6.97 -14.67
CA ASP A 94 -9.28 8.11 -13.77
C ASP A 94 -8.41 7.94 -12.54
N VAL A 95 -7.58 8.95 -12.27
CA VAL A 95 -6.67 8.98 -11.12
C VAL A 95 -7.17 10.01 -10.13
N PHE A 96 -7.78 9.57 -9.05
CA PHE A 96 -8.26 10.43 -7.98
C PHE A 96 -7.18 10.61 -6.91
N ILE A 97 -6.76 11.85 -6.68
CA ILE A 97 -5.80 12.24 -5.64
C ILE A 97 -6.60 12.88 -4.50
N ALA A 98 -6.95 12.07 -3.51
CA ALA A 98 -7.65 12.58 -2.33
C ALA A 98 -6.69 13.38 -1.46
N THR A 99 -7.11 14.59 -1.06
CA THR A 99 -6.34 15.49 -0.20
C THR A 99 -7.22 16.05 0.92
N HIS A 100 -6.58 16.27 2.08
CA HIS A 100 -7.21 16.86 3.27
C HIS A 100 -6.50 18.17 3.66
N ASN A 101 -5.31 18.08 4.24
CA ASN A 101 -4.53 19.23 4.70
C ASN A 101 -3.13 19.31 4.04
N GLU A 102 -2.88 18.52 3.01
CA GLU A 102 -1.59 18.52 2.33
C GLU A 102 -1.34 19.87 1.64
N SER A 103 -0.09 20.34 1.71
CA SER A 103 0.30 21.59 1.06
C SER A 103 0.22 21.51 -0.48
N ALA A 104 -0.04 22.63 -1.12
CA ALA A 104 -0.06 22.71 -2.58
C ALA A 104 1.25 22.26 -3.23
N ASP A 105 2.41 22.46 -2.58
CA ASP A 105 3.71 22.02 -3.07
C ASP A 105 3.85 20.49 -3.08
N LEU A 106 3.32 19.83 -2.05
CA LEU A 106 3.29 18.37 -1.99
C LEU A 106 2.35 17.80 -3.07
N LEU A 107 1.17 18.39 -3.19
CA LEU A 107 0.19 18.01 -4.21
C LEU A 107 0.72 18.23 -5.63
N TYR A 108 1.46 19.33 -5.88
CA TYR A 108 2.14 19.57 -7.15
C TYR A 108 3.05 18.40 -7.52
N LYS A 109 3.88 17.90 -6.58
CA LYS A 109 4.78 16.77 -6.84
C LYS A 109 4.00 15.50 -7.19
N THR A 110 2.91 15.24 -6.47
CA THR A 110 2.04 14.08 -6.70
C THR A 110 1.36 14.15 -8.07
N VAL A 111 0.73 15.28 -8.39
CA VAL A 111 0.09 15.51 -9.71
C VAL A 111 1.10 15.39 -10.83
N ASN A 112 2.29 16.00 -10.66
CA ASN A 112 3.36 15.90 -11.66
C ASN A 112 3.81 14.46 -11.88
N GLY A 113 3.94 13.66 -10.82
CA GLY A 113 4.21 12.23 -10.92
C GLY A 113 3.14 11.48 -11.71
N CYS A 114 1.86 11.73 -11.41
CA CYS A 114 0.73 11.14 -12.15
C CYS A 114 0.71 11.57 -13.62
N LYS A 115 1.02 12.82 -13.92
CA LYS A 115 1.12 13.32 -15.31
C LYS A 115 2.23 12.66 -16.10
N HIS A 116 3.27 12.13 -15.45
CA HIS A 116 4.39 11.44 -16.09
C HIS A 116 4.32 9.91 -16.00
N MET A 117 3.22 9.35 -15.52
CA MET A 117 3.03 7.90 -15.52
C MET A 117 3.07 7.33 -16.95
N ARG A 118 3.54 6.11 -17.08
CA ARG A 118 3.62 5.42 -18.37
C ARG A 118 2.30 4.70 -18.63
N TYR A 119 1.52 5.24 -19.56
CA TYR A 119 0.32 4.60 -20.07
C TYR A 119 0.38 4.60 -21.61
N PRO A 120 -0.12 3.54 -22.31
CA PRO A 120 -0.01 3.42 -23.75
C PRO A 120 -0.63 4.58 -24.53
N ASP A 121 -1.83 4.98 -24.17
CA ASP A 121 -2.47 6.21 -24.69
C ASP A 121 -2.69 7.20 -23.53
N ARG A 122 -1.85 8.22 -23.47
CA ARG A 122 -1.93 9.24 -22.40
C ARG A 122 -3.20 10.09 -22.44
N LYS A 123 -3.90 10.15 -23.56
CA LYS A 123 -5.18 10.88 -23.67
C LYS A 123 -6.29 10.20 -22.87
N LYS A 124 -6.13 8.91 -22.56
CA LYS A 124 -7.04 8.11 -21.74
C LYS A 124 -6.75 8.16 -20.24
N VAL A 125 -5.82 9.01 -19.80
CA VAL A 125 -5.50 9.20 -18.37
C VAL A 125 -6.02 10.55 -17.92
N HIS A 126 -7.01 10.52 -17.05
CA HIS A 126 -7.62 11.72 -16.45
C HIS A 126 -7.20 11.80 -14.98
N ILE A 127 -6.77 12.97 -14.56
CA ILE A 127 -6.25 13.19 -13.20
C ILE A 127 -7.13 14.21 -12.50
N TYR A 128 -7.54 13.90 -11.28
CA TYR A 128 -8.43 14.74 -10.47
C TYR A 128 -7.86 14.94 -9.07
N LEU A 129 -7.87 16.20 -8.60
CA LEU A 129 -7.65 16.55 -7.20
C LEU A 129 -9.00 16.56 -6.48
N CYS A 130 -9.15 15.71 -5.48
CA CYS A 130 -10.36 15.57 -4.67
C CYS A 130 -10.08 16.16 -3.28
N ASP A 131 -10.51 17.41 -3.06
CA ASP A 131 -10.22 18.18 -1.87
C ASP A 131 -11.44 18.19 -0.92
N ASP A 132 -11.27 17.65 0.26
CA ASP A 132 -12.34 17.54 1.26
C ASP A 132 -12.63 18.84 2.04
N SER A 133 -11.88 19.90 1.76
CA SER A 133 -11.97 21.21 2.42
C SER A 133 -12.17 22.37 1.44
N ASN A 134 -12.40 22.07 0.16
CA ASN A 134 -12.66 23.06 -0.91
C ASN A 134 -11.68 24.25 -0.91
N ARG A 135 -10.38 23.99 -0.83
CA ARG A 135 -9.35 25.01 -0.67
C ARG A 135 -9.04 25.73 -1.98
N PRO A 136 -9.06 27.10 -1.98
CA PRO A 136 -8.79 27.88 -3.18
C PRO A 136 -7.41 27.64 -3.81
N GLU A 137 -6.38 27.41 -2.97
CA GLU A 137 -5.01 27.14 -3.42
C GLU A 137 -4.89 25.79 -4.13
N VAL A 138 -5.67 24.77 -3.72
CA VAL A 138 -5.72 23.45 -4.37
C VAL A 138 -6.45 23.56 -5.70
N ALA A 139 -7.57 24.30 -5.75
CA ALA A 139 -8.28 24.58 -6.98
C ALA A 139 -7.42 25.38 -7.98
N ALA A 140 -6.62 26.35 -7.49
CA ALA A 140 -5.67 27.10 -8.31
C ALA A 140 -4.56 26.19 -8.87
N LEU A 141 -4.05 25.27 -8.04
CA LEU A 141 -3.07 24.26 -8.47
C LEU A 141 -3.65 23.35 -9.56
N ALA A 142 -4.88 22.86 -9.39
CA ALA A 142 -5.53 22.01 -10.38
C ALA A 142 -5.64 22.70 -11.74
N ARG A 143 -6.09 23.96 -11.75
CA ARG A 143 -6.15 24.80 -12.97
C ARG A 143 -4.77 24.99 -13.60
N LYS A 144 -3.75 25.32 -12.79
CA LYS A 144 -2.36 25.50 -13.27
C LYS A 144 -1.80 24.22 -13.88
N MET A 145 -2.14 23.08 -13.32
CA MET A 145 -1.66 21.78 -13.79
C MET A 145 -2.53 21.18 -14.90
N GLY A 146 -3.68 21.77 -15.22
CA GLY A 146 -4.61 21.25 -16.22
C GLY A 146 -5.18 19.87 -15.82
N VAL A 147 -5.57 19.72 -14.56
CA VAL A 147 -6.23 18.52 -14.01
C VAL A 147 -7.60 18.87 -13.42
N GLY A 148 -8.48 17.89 -13.30
CA GLY A 148 -9.80 18.08 -12.71
C GLY A 148 -9.72 18.43 -11.22
N TYR A 149 -10.78 19.04 -10.70
CA TYR A 149 -10.90 19.42 -9.30
C TYR A 149 -12.30 19.16 -8.79
N PHE A 150 -12.39 18.42 -7.68
CA PHE A 150 -13.59 18.20 -6.91
C PHE A 150 -13.37 18.71 -5.49
N GLY A 151 -14.05 19.77 -5.09
CA GLY A 151 -14.01 20.32 -3.74
C GLY A 151 -15.30 20.03 -2.98
N MET A 152 -15.20 19.67 -1.69
CA MET A 152 -16.33 19.49 -0.80
C MET A 152 -16.36 20.59 0.24
N GLU A 153 -17.52 21.20 0.47
CA GLU A 153 -17.70 22.18 1.56
C GLU A 153 -17.75 21.50 2.94
N GLU A 154 -18.32 20.29 3.00
CA GLU A 154 -18.43 19.52 4.25
C GLU A 154 -18.22 18.03 3.97
N ASN A 155 -17.16 17.44 4.54
CA ASN A 155 -16.86 16.02 4.42
C ASN A 155 -17.17 15.27 5.72
N LYS A 156 -18.27 14.50 5.73
CA LYS A 156 -18.71 13.70 6.90
C LYS A 156 -18.09 12.30 6.95
N LEU A 157 -17.58 11.78 5.84
CA LEU A 157 -17.11 10.40 5.71
C LEU A 157 -15.61 10.30 5.41
N ALA A 158 -14.84 11.33 5.79
CA ALA A 158 -13.39 11.40 5.55
C ALA A 158 -13.02 11.05 4.10
N LYS A 159 -11.96 10.29 3.88
CA LYS A 159 -11.49 9.92 2.54
C LYS A 159 -12.54 9.22 1.67
N ALA A 160 -13.37 8.38 2.26
CA ALA A 160 -14.43 7.68 1.52
C ALA A 160 -15.50 8.64 0.99
N GLY A 161 -15.91 9.64 1.79
CA GLY A 161 -16.85 10.66 1.38
C GLY A 161 -16.31 11.50 0.22
N ASN A 162 -15.05 11.92 0.32
CA ASN A 162 -14.37 12.69 -0.72
C ASN A 162 -14.31 11.92 -2.07
N LEU A 163 -13.89 10.66 -2.05
CA LEU A 163 -13.83 9.84 -3.26
C LEU A 163 -15.22 9.54 -3.83
N ASN A 164 -16.22 9.27 -2.98
CA ASN A 164 -17.59 9.03 -3.44
C ASN A 164 -18.19 10.27 -4.11
N HIS A 165 -17.91 11.47 -3.57
CA HIS A 165 -18.32 12.73 -4.19
C HIS A 165 -17.72 12.93 -5.59
N ALA A 166 -16.44 12.53 -5.76
CA ALA A 166 -15.78 12.62 -7.05
C ALA A 166 -16.27 11.59 -8.09
N LEU A 167 -16.93 10.52 -7.63
CA LEU A 167 -17.49 9.45 -8.47
C LEU A 167 -18.97 9.67 -8.83
N SER A 168 -19.67 10.60 -8.16
CA SER A 168 -21.11 10.91 -8.41
C SER A 168 -21.28 11.93 -9.49
#